data_0fb9281bbe89307caaf6d76184f17a4a
#
_entry.id   0fb9281bbe89307caaf6d76184f17a4a
#
_cell.length_a   1.000
_cell.length_b   1.000
_cell.length_c   1.000
_cell.angle_alpha   90.00
_cell.angle_beta   90.00
_cell.angle_gamma   90.00
#
_symmetry.space_group_name_H-M   'P 1'
#
loop_
_entity.id
_entity.type
_entity.pdbx_description
1 polymer ?
#
loop_
_entity_poly.entity_id
_entity_poly.type
_entity_poly.pdbx_seq_one_letter_code
_entity_poly.pdbx_strand_id
1 'polypeptide(L)'
;LMINGSDEGRMIDTLRTTITNFASTVSLSGGKKVLIIDEADYMNPESIQPAMRGAIEQFSANCRFIFTCNFKNRIIPALHSRCSVVDFKINKDDKPLLAQKFLKISTDILDGEKVKYKPDVVAQLIMKYFPDFRRVLNELQKHSVSGMIDDDILSQSSEENLKELFIALKKKDFSTMRKWVAENIDNDHVRLYRQIYDSLYSKFEKQSIPQAVLTIADYSYKAAFVADQEVNMVACLTEMMMECEFV
;
A
#
# COMPACT_ATOMS: atom_id res chain seq x y z
N LEU A 1 -24.14 -10.40 2.38
CA LEU A 1 -23.78 -9.34 3.33
C LEU A 1 -22.27 -9.10 3.25
N MET A 2 -21.85 -7.84 3.24
CA MET A 2 -20.45 -7.46 3.33
C MET A 2 -20.28 -6.51 4.51
N ILE A 3 -19.24 -6.71 5.29
CA ILE A 3 -18.88 -5.92 6.49
C ILE A 3 -17.40 -5.59 6.37
N ASN A 4 -17.02 -4.36 6.72
CA ASN A 4 -15.63 -3.96 6.78
C ASN A 4 -15.06 -4.22 8.19
N GLY A 5 -13.98 -5.00 8.29
CA GLY A 5 -13.31 -5.33 9.54
C GLY A 5 -12.61 -4.15 10.20
N SER A 6 -12.26 -3.12 9.44
CA SER A 6 -11.62 -1.91 9.96
C SER A 6 -12.61 -0.92 10.60
N ASP A 7 -13.89 -1.02 10.30
CA ASP A 7 -14.97 -0.15 10.77
C ASP A 7 -15.98 -0.93 11.62
N GLU A 8 -17.08 -1.36 11.02
CA GLU A 8 -18.18 -2.07 11.73
C GLU A 8 -17.72 -3.39 12.36
N GLY A 9 -16.78 -4.08 11.73
CA GLY A 9 -16.21 -5.35 12.20
C GLY A 9 -15.36 -5.25 13.47
N ARG A 10 -15.10 -4.04 13.99
CA ARG A 10 -14.41 -3.83 15.28
C ARG A 10 -15.35 -3.98 16.47
N MET A 11 -16.66 -3.89 16.26
CA MET A 11 -17.65 -3.91 17.34
C MET A 11 -18.19 -5.34 17.54
N ILE A 12 -18.02 -5.87 18.74
CA ILE A 12 -18.53 -7.21 19.08
C ILE A 12 -20.06 -7.28 18.98
N ASP A 13 -20.75 -6.16 19.12
CA ASP A 13 -22.20 -6.06 18.99
C ASP A 13 -22.65 -6.26 17.52
N THR A 14 -21.87 -5.81 16.54
CA THR A 14 -22.11 -6.11 15.12
C THR A 14 -22.08 -7.61 14.87
N LEU A 15 -21.12 -8.32 15.46
CA LEU A 15 -21.06 -9.78 15.37
C LEU A 15 -22.30 -10.44 15.98
N ARG A 16 -22.69 -10.03 17.18
CA ARG A 16 -23.79 -10.65 17.93
C ARG A 16 -25.16 -10.39 17.31
N THR A 17 -25.36 -9.23 16.71
CA THR A 17 -26.64 -8.83 16.13
C THR A 17 -26.70 -9.04 14.63
N THR A 18 -25.94 -8.29 13.86
CA THR A 18 -26.04 -8.26 12.40
C THR A 18 -25.61 -9.58 11.77
N ILE A 19 -24.44 -10.10 12.17
CA ILE A 19 -23.91 -11.34 11.61
C ILE A 19 -24.77 -12.52 12.02
N THR A 20 -25.15 -12.62 13.29
CA THR A 20 -25.99 -13.72 13.79
C THR A 20 -27.36 -13.71 13.12
N ASN A 21 -28.02 -12.56 13.04
CA ASN A 21 -29.32 -12.43 12.38
C ASN A 21 -29.24 -12.79 10.90
N PHE A 22 -28.18 -12.36 10.21
CA PHE A 22 -27.99 -12.73 8.81
C PHE A 22 -27.70 -14.22 8.64
N ALA A 23 -26.78 -14.79 9.42
CA ALA A 23 -26.29 -16.16 9.23
C ALA A 23 -27.27 -17.25 9.73
N SER A 24 -28.10 -16.93 10.75
CA SER A 24 -29.08 -17.88 11.31
C SER A 24 -30.29 -18.14 10.40
N THR A 25 -30.62 -17.19 9.52
CA THR A 25 -31.80 -17.32 8.64
C THR A 25 -31.45 -18.02 7.32
N VAL A 26 -32.42 -18.76 6.76
CA VAL A 26 -32.28 -19.43 5.45
C VAL A 26 -32.44 -18.42 4.31
N SER A 27 -31.85 -18.73 3.16
CA SER A 27 -32.08 -17.97 1.93
C SER A 27 -33.42 -18.30 1.30
N LEU A 28 -34.25 -17.30 1.00
CA LEU A 28 -35.54 -17.50 0.33
C LEU A 28 -35.40 -17.92 -1.15
N SER A 29 -34.28 -17.59 -1.78
CA SER A 29 -33.99 -17.97 -3.17
C SER A 29 -33.28 -19.30 -3.32
N GLY A 30 -33.15 -20.06 -2.23
CA GLY A 30 -32.36 -21.28 -2.20
C GLY A 30 -30.83 -20.99 -2.13
N GLY A 31 -30.07 -22.04 -1.80
CA GLY A 31 -28.60 -21.92 -1.65
C GLY A 31 -28.15 -21.35 -0.31
N LYS A 32 -26.82 -21.21 -0.17
CA LYS A 32 -26.18 -20.68 1.05
C LYS A 32 -25.97 -19.21 0.96
N LYS A 33 -26.18 -18.50 2.05
CA LYS A 33 -25.80 -17.09 2.17
C LYS A 33 -24.28 -16.96 2.22
N VAL A 34 -23.80 -15.79 1.81
CA VAL A 34 -22.38 -15.47 1.88
C VAL A 34 -22.20 -14.19 2.71
N LEU A 35 -21.36 -14.28 3.72
CA LEU A 35 -20.87 -13.15 4.50
C LEU A 35 -19.42 -12.90 4.11
N ILE A 36 -19.15 -11.68 3.65
CA ILE A 36 -17.79 -11.22 3.32
C ILE A 36 -17.35 -10.25 4.40
N ILE A 37 -16.20 -10.51 5.00
CA ILE A 37 -15.54 -9.60 5.93
C ILE A 37 -14.29 -9.09 5.26
N ASP A 38 -14.37 -7.88 4.77
CA ASP A 38 -13.25 -7.19 4.13
C ASP A 38 -12.32 -6.60 5.19
N GLU A 39 -11.03 -6.55 4.92
CA GLU A 39 -10.01 -6.08 5.86
C GLU A 39 -10.06 -6.78 7.24
N ALA A 40 -10.24 -8.09 7.24
CA ALA A 40 -10.41 -8.89 8.45
C ALA A 40 -9.20 -8.86 9.42
N ASP A 41 -8.04 -8.49 8.95
CA ASP A 41 -6.82 -8.27 9.74
C ASP A 41 -6.89 -7.06 10.69
N TYR A 42 -7.93 -6.22 10.57
CA TYR A 42 -8.23 -5.15 11.52
C TYR A 42 -9.22 -5.57 12.63
N MET A 43 -9.84 -6.75 12.53
CA MET A 43 -10.67 -7.28 13.61
C MET A 43 -9.83 -7.56 14.86
N ASN A 44 -10.38 -7.24 16.04
CA ASN A 44 -9.70 -7.50 17.30
C ASN A 44 -9.39 -9.00 17.49
N PRO A 45 -8.09 -9.39 17.65
CA PRO A 45 -7.66 -10.78 17.73
C PRO A 45 -8.05 -11.46 19.04
N GLU A 46 -8.34 -10.71 20.10
CA GLU A 46 -8.67 -11.25 21.42
C GLU A 46 -10.16 -11.44 21.65
N SER A 47 -11.02 -10.72 20.92
CA SER A 47 -12.48 -10.75 21.12
C SER A 47 -13.24 -11.17 19.88
N ILE A 48 -13.07 -10.48 18.76
CA ILE A 48 -13.91 -10.66 17.56
C ILE A 48 -13.50 -11.90 16.77
N GLN A 49 -12.20 -12.07 16.52
CA GLN A 49 -11.74 -13.24 15.76
C GLN A 49 -12.06 -14.58 16.43
N PRO A 50 -11.91 -14.75 17.78
CA PRO A 50 -12.38 -15.96 18.47
C PRO A 50 -13.89 -16.18 18.37
N ALA A 51 -14.69 -15.10 18.42
CA ALA A 51 -16.13 -15.20 18.27
C ALA A 51 -16.53 -15.63 16.83
N MET A 52 -15.82 -15.15 15.81
CA MET A 52 -15.99 -15.57 14.41
C MET A 52 -15.71 -17.07 14.22
N ARG A 53 -14.76 -17.64 14.95
CA ARG A 53 -14.52 -19.09 14.96
C ARG A 53 -15.79 -19.85 15.30
N GLY A 54 -16.48 -19.44 16.36
CA GLY A 54 -17.75 -20.06 16.77
C GLY A 54 -18.85 -19.86 15.74
N ALA A 55 -18.96 -18.66 15.17
CA ALA A 55 -19.97 -18.34 14.15
C ALA A 55 -19.81 -19.18 12.87
N ILE A 56 -18.57 -19.43 12.42
CA ILE A 56 -18.30 -20.28 11.25
C ILE A 56 -18.84 -21.69 11.48
N GLU A 57 -18.61 -22.29 12.65
CA GLU A 57 -19.09 -23.63 12.98
C GLU A 57 -20.61 -23.66 13.14
N GLN A 58 -21.15 -22.73 13.91
CA GLN A 58 -22.58 -22.65 14.23
C GLN A 58 -23.45 -22.47 12.97
N PHE A 59 -23.04 -21.61 12.06
CA PHE A 59 -23.85 -21.24 10.89
C PHE A 59 -23.41 -21.91 9.58
N SER A 60 -22.55 -22.92 9.65
CA SER A 60 -22.01 -23.62 8.47
C SER A 60 -23.10 -24.25 7.56
N ALA A 61 -24.27 -24.58 8.09
CA ALA A 61 -25.37 -25.09 7.31
C ALA A 61 -25.97 -24.01 6.36
N ASN A 62 -26.10 -22.78 6.82
CA ASN A 62 -26.83 -21.71 6.14
C ASN A 62 -25.92 -20.65 5.49
N CYS A 63 -24.71 -20.44 6.02
CA CYS A 63 -23.84 -19.34 5.64
C CYS A 63 -22.43 -19.82 5.30
N ARG A 64 -21.80 -19.15 4.34
CA ARG A 64 -20.37 -19.24 4.02
C ARG A 64 -19.70 -17.92 4.38
N PHE A 65 -18.47 -18.02 4.88
CA PHE A 65 -17.70 -16.87 5.34
C PHE A 65 -16.49 -16.70 4.43
N ILE A 66 -16.28 -15.49 3.96
CA ILE A 66 -15.11 -15.07 3.17
C ILE A 66 -14.43 -13.95 3.95
N PHE A 67 -13.16 -14.13 4.23
CA PHE A 67 -12.32 -13.11 4.87
C PHE A 67 -11.28 -12.63 3.86
N THR A 68 -11.17 -11.33 3.65
CA THR A 68 -10.05 -10.75 2.92
C THR A 68 -9.10 -10.08 3.91
N CYS A 69 -7.81 -10.12 3.65
CA CYS A 69 -6.81 -9.47 4.47
C CYS A 69 -5.53 -9.18 3.67
N ASN A 70 -4.83 -8.14 4.05
CA ASN A 70 -3.50 -7.84 3.55
C ASN A 70 -2.40 -8.55 4.37
N PHE A 71 -2.62 -8.69 5.67
CA PHE A 71 -1.66 -9.27 6.62
C PHE A 71 -2.23 -10.54 7.26
N LYS A 72 -2.00 -11.68 6.61
CA LYS A 72 -2.51 -12.97 7.11
C LYS A 72 -1.98 -13.35 8.51
N ASN A 73 -0.82 -12.84 8.91
CA ASN A 73 -0.25 -13.05 10.25
C ASN A 73 -1.02 -12.33 11.37
N ARG A 74 -1.92 -11.39 11.03
CA ARG A 74 -2.84 -10.76 11.99
C ARG A 74 -4.13 -11.55 12.19
N ILE A 75 -4.37 -12.58 11.38
CA ILE A 75 -5.50 -13.50 11.55
C ILE A 75 -5.06 -14.63 12.45
N ILE A 76 -5.86 -14.95 13.48
CA ILE A 76 -5.52 -16.01 14.44
C ILE A 76 -5.48 -17.40 13.78
N PRO A 77 -4.58 -18.31 14.23
CA PRO A 77 -4.47 -19.66 13.66
C PRO A 77 -5.78 -20.45 13.68
N ALA A 78 -6.65 -20.17 14.66
CA ALA A 78 -7.93 -20.81 14.80
C ALA A 78 -8.91 -20.50 13.64
N LEU A 79 -8.81 -19.34 12.98
CA LEU A 79 -9.56 -19.03 11.76
C LEU A 79 -8.89 -19.64 10.53
N HIS A 80 -7.57 -19.61 10.43
CA HIS A 80 -6.84 -20.26 9.35
C HIS A 80 -7.16 -21.75 9.23
N SER A 81 -7.33 -22.46 10.36
CA SER A 81 -7.65 -23.90 10.35
C SER A 81 -9.09 -24.23 9.88
N ARG A 82 -9.97 -23.23 9.82
CA ARG A 82 -11.38 -23.37 9.42
C ARG A 82 -11.69 -22.81 8.04
N CYS A 83 -10.72 -22.15 7.43
CA CYS A 83 -10.86 -21.53 6.12
C CYS A 83 -9.85 -22.10 5.13
N SER A 84 -10.23 -22.22 3.88
CA SER A 84 -9.27 -22.39 2.79
C SER A 84 -8.54 -21.09 2.54
N VAL A 85 -7.22 -21.09 2.70
CA VAL A 85 -6.40 -19.92 2.45
C VAL A 85 -6.02 -19.85 0.99
N VAL A 86 -6.33 -18.71 0.34
CA VAL A 86 -5.96 -18.42 -1.04
C VAL A 86 -5.02 -17.20 -1.05
N ASP A 87 -3.78 -17.41 -1.41
CA ASP A 87 -2.80 -16.33 -1.56
C ASP A 87 -2.87 -15.75 -2.99
N PHE A 88 -3.21 -14.46 -3.10
CA PHE A 88 -3.21 -13.73 -4.38
C PHE A 88 -1.80 -13.27 -4.74
N LYS A 89 -0.92 -14.22 -5.06
CA LYS A 89 0.44 -13.93 -5.52
C LYS A 89 0.50 -13.90 -7.04
N ILE A 90 1.12 -12.85 -7.57
CA ILE A 90 1.37 -12.74 -9.00
C ILE A 90 2.70 -13.41 -9.32
N ASN A 91 2.66 -14.49 -10.13
CA ASN A 91 3.86 -15.15 -10.61
C ASN A 91 4.61 -14.24 -11.59
N LYS A 92 5.91 -14.44 -11.73
CA LYS A 92 6.73 -13.64 -12.65
C LYS A 92 6.24 -13.72 -14.08
N ASP A 93 5.80 -14.91 -14.50
CA ASP A 93 5.36 -15.19 -15.87
C ASP A 93 3.99 -14.56 -16.19
N ASP A 94 3.15 -14.36 -15.17
CA ASP A 94 1.83 -13.76 -15.33
C ASP A 94 1.86 -12.21 -15.38
N LYS A 95 2.95 -11.59 -14.91
CA LYS A 95 3.08 -10.13 -14.86
C LYS A 95 2.84 -9.43 -16.20
N PRO A 96 3.49 -9.85 -17.32
CA PRO A 96 3.30 -9.17 -18.60
C PRO A 96 1.84 -9.25 -19.09
N LEU A 97 1.22 -10.42 -18.93
CA LEU A 97 -0.18 -10.62 -19.33
C LEU A 97 -1.14 -9.77 -18.51
N LEU A 98 -0.91 -9.68 -17.19
CA LEU A 98 -1.74 -8.83 -16.31
C LEU A 98 -1.55 -7.36 -16.62
N ALA A 99 -0.31 -6.91 -16.86
CA ALA A 99 -0.02 -5.53 -17.22
C ALA A 99 -0.68 -5.17 -18.56
N GLN A 100 -0.64 -6.06 -19.56
CA GLN A 100 -1.31 -5.86 -20.85
C GLN A 100 -2.82 -5.78 -20.72
N LYS A 101 -3.43 -6.68 -19.94
CA LYS A 101 -4.89 -6.63 -19.68
C LYS A 101 -5.28 -5.33 -18.97
N PHE A 102 -4.48 -4.91 -18.00
CA PHE A 102 -4.74 -3.69 -17.25
C PHE A 102 -4.52 -2.43 -18.11
N LEU A 103 -3.54 -2.45 -19.01
CA LEU A 103 -3.37 -1.38 -20.00
C LEU A 103 -4.65 -1.20 -20.85
N LYS A 104 -5.22 -2.30 -21.34
CA LYS A 104 -6.47 -2.25 -22.10
C LYS A 104 -7.62 -1.65 -21.25
N ILE A 105 -7.79 -2.10 -20.02
CA ILE A 105 -8.82 -1.57 -19.11
C ILE A 105 -8.61 -0.07 -18.87
N SER A 106 -7.37 0.36 -18.63
CA SER A 106 -7.04 1.76 -18.40
C SER A 106 -7.31 2.64 -19.63
N THR A 107 -6.98 2.16 -20.83
CA THR A 107 -7.27 2.88 -22.08
C THR A 107 -8.77 2.94 -22.37
N ASP A 108 -9.51 1.85 -22.15
CA ASP A 108 -10.98 1.82 -22.31
C ASP A 108 -11.65 2.84 -21.36
N ILE A 109 -11.14 3.00 -20.12
CA ILE A 109 -11.63 4.02 -19.17
C ILE A 109 -11.32 5.42 -19.68
N LEU A 110 -10.07 5.70 -20.12
CA LEU A 110 -9.67 7.02 -20.60
C LEU A 110 -10.45 7.43 -21.86
N ASP A 111 -10.70 6.48 -22.76
CA ASP A 111 -11.53 6.70 -23.95
C ASP A 111 -12.99 7.02 -23.59
N GLY A 112 -13.54 6.28 -22.60
CA GLY A 112 -14.89 6.52 -22.07
C GLY A 112 -15.04 7.91 -21.43
N GLU A 113 -14.04 8.35 -20.70
CA GLU A 113 -13.98 9.68 -20.08
C GLU A 113 -13.52 10.79 -21.05
N LYS A 114 -13.21 10.43 -22.31
CA LYS A 114 -12.74 11.37 -23.36
C LYS A 114 -11.47 12.13 -22.99
N VAL A 115 -10.60 11.50 -22.21
CA VAL A 115 -9.29 12.05 -21.83
C VAL A 115 -8.29 11.73 -22.93
N LYS A 116 -7.53 12.73 -23.38
CA LYS A 116 -6.42 12.51 -24.32
C LYS A 116 -5.23 11.92 -23.60
N TYR A 117 -4.57 10.92 -24.19
CA TYR A 117 -3.41 10.28 -23.58
C TYR A 117 -2.42 9.77 -24.63
N LYS A 118 -1.17 9.61 -24.22
CA LYS A 118 -0.15 8.88 -24.98
C LYS A 118 -0.11 7.42 -24.48
N PRO A 119 -0.34 6.40 -25.32
CA PRO A 119 -0.37 4.99 -24.89
C PRO A 119 0.93 4.53 -24.20
N ASP A 120 2.08 5.00 -24.68
CA ASP A 120 3.39 4.67 -24.08
C ASP A 120 3.54 5.19 -22.67
N VAL A 121 3.01 6.38 -22.38
CA VAL A 121 3.02 6.99 -21.05
C VAL A 121 2.16 6.18 -20.07
N VAL A 122 0.97 5.77 -20.52
CA VAL A 122 0.09 4.92 -19.70
C VAL A 122 0.75 3.57 -19.42
N ALA A 123 1.40 2.96 -20.42
CA ALA A 123 2.13 1.70 -20.25
C ALA A 123 3.30 1.84 -19.25
N GLN A 124 4.08 2.91 -19.34
CA GLN A 124 5.18 3.19 -18.40
C GLN A 124 4.67 3.43 -16.98
N LEU A 125 3.55 4.15 -16.81
CA LEU A 125 2.92 4.37 -15.51
C LEU A 125 2.46 3.05 -14.87
N ILE A 126 1.87 2.17 -15.68
CA ILE A 126 1.47 0.83 -15.22
C ILE A 126 2.70 0.06 -14.76
N MET A 127 3.76 -0.01 -15.56
CA MET A 127 4.99 -0.73 -15.20
C MET A 127 5.63 -0.20 -13.92
N LYS A 128 5.55 1.11 -13.69
CA LYS A 128 6.11 1.78 -12.52
C LYS A 128 5.38 1.40 -11.22
N TYR A 129 4.06 1.30 -11.25
CA TYR A 129 3.25 1.05 -10.04
C TYR A 129 2.73 -0.38 -9.93
N PHE A 130 3.01 -1.23 -10.91
CA PHE A 130 2.60 -2.63 -10.88
C PHE A 130 3.08 -3.35 -9.58
N PRO A 131 2.25 -4.08 -8.86
CA PRO A 131 0.88 -4.48 -9.18
C PRO A 131 -0.22 -3.61 -8.56
N ASP A 132 0.07 -2.39 -8.12
CA ASP A 132 -0.91 -1.50 -7.51
C ASP A 132 -1.77 -0.79 -8.56
N PHE A 133 -2.77 -1.51 -9.05
CA PHE A 133 -3.70 -1.00 -10.09
C PHE A 133 -4.52 0.20 -9.61
N ARG A 134 -4.88 0.23 -8.31
CA ARG A 134 -5.64 1.36 -7.74
C ARG A 134 -4.82 2.66 -7.84
N ARG A 135 -3.55 2.57 -7.52
CA ARG A 135 -2.64 3.70 -7.61
C ARG A 135 -2.48 4.20 -9.04
N VAL A 136 -2.35 3.29 -10.02
CA VAL A 136 -2.28 3.68 -11.44
C VAL A 136 -3.52 4.48 -11.82
N LEU A 137 -4.74 4.01 -11.48
CA LEU A 137 -5.97 4.72 -11.80
C LEU A 137 -6.05 6.08 -11.11
N ASN A 138 -5.63 6.19 -9.85
CA ASN A 138 -5.59 7.46 -9.13
C ASN A 138 -4.63 8.46 -9.79
N GLU A 139 -3.45 8.01 -10.22
CA GLU A 139 -2.50 8.88 -10.92
C GLU A 139 -3.05 9.30 -12.30
N LEU A 140 -3.66 8.38 -13.06
CA LEU A 140 -4.31 8.71 -14.32
C LEU A 140 -5.45 9.73 -14.10
N GLN A 141 -6.27 9.54 -13.07
CA GLN A 141 -7.34 10.47 -12.73
C GLN A 141 -6.81 11.86 -12.36
N LYS A 142 -5.77 11.91 -11.51
CA LYS A 142 -5.13 13.15 -11.10
C LYS A 142 -4.62 13.95 -12.29
N HIS A 143 -3.97 13.29 -13.24
CA HIS A 143 -3.42 13.94 -14.43
C HIS A 143 -4.44 14.18 -15.54
N SER A 144 -5.60 13.52 -15.52
CA SER A 144 -6.70 13.79 -16.47
C SER A 144 -7.29 15.20 -16.32
N VAL A 145 -7.13 15.81 -15.14
CA VAL A 145 -7.61 17.19 -14.85
C VAL A 145 -6.94 18.23 -15.76
N SER A 146 -5.70 18.00 -16.19
CA SER A 146 -5.00 18.86 -17.16
C SER A 146 -5.50 18.70 -18.60
N GLY A 147 -6.40 17.74 -18.85
CA GLY A 147 -7.01 17.45 -20.16
C GLY A 147 -6.17 16.57 -21.07
N MET A 148 -4.92 16.27 -20.72
CA MET A 148 -4.04 15.39 -21.49
C MET A 148 -3.07 14.67 -20.56
N ILE A 149 -2.89 13.38 -20.78
CA ILE A 149 -1.88 12.55 -20.10
C ILE A 149 -0.68 12.40 -21.04
N ASP A 150 0.40 13.08 -20.72
CA ASP A 150 1.65 13.12 -21.50
C ASP A 150 2.88 12.82 -20.63
N ASP A 151 4.07 13.07 -21.15
CA ASP A 151 5.34 12.73 -20.52
C ASP A 151 5.57 13.45 -19.18
N ASP A 152 4.85 14.54 -18.91
CA ASP A 152 4.97 15.29 -17.65
C ASP A 152 4.57 14.44 -16.43
N ILE A 153 3.70 13.46 -16.60
CA ILE A 153 3.32 12.50 -15.56
C ILE A 153 4.51 11.60 -15.11
N LEU A 154 5.45 11.39 -16.03
CA LEU A 154 6.65 10.57 -15.79
C LEU A 154 7.78 11.39 -15.19
N SER A 155 7.88 12.67 -15.55
CA SER A 155 8.93 13.59 -15.10
C SER A 155 8.79 14.00 -13.62
N GLN A 156 7.57 13.94 -13.07
CA GLN A 156 7.33 14.00 -11.61
C GLN A 156 7.73 12.71 -10.90
N SER A 157 8.61 11.90 -11.50
CA SER A 157 8.95 10.62 -10.94
C SER A 157 9.89 10.79 -9.75
N SER A 158 9.51 10.19 -8.64
CA SER A 158 10.28 10.11 -7.39
C SER A 158 11.73 9.63 -7.56
N GLU A 159 12.09 9.01 -8.68
CA GLU A 159 13.45 8.57 -8.95
C GLU A 159 14.39 9.70 -9.40
N GLU A 160 13.90 10.67 -10.19
CA GLU A 160 14.70 11.84 -10.57
C GLU A 160 14.90 12.75 -9.39
N ASN A 161 13.85 12.98 -8.59
CA ASN A 161 13.95 13.75 -7.37
C ASN A 161 14.94 13.12 -6.38
N LEU A 162 14.95 11.78 -6.22
CA LEU A 162 15.93 11.12 -5.36
C LEU A 162 17.36 11.19 -5.88
N LYS A 163 17.58 11.23 -7.21
CA LYS A 163 18.92 11.42 -7.77
C LYS A 163 19.53 12.77 -7.35
N GLU A 164 18.74 13.83 -7.40
CA GLU A 164 19.17 15.15 -6.94
C GLU A 164 19.54 15.16 -5.46
N LEU A 165 18.70 14.52 -4.62
CA LEU A 165 19.00 14.33 -3.20
C LEU A 165 20.34 13.62 -3.00
N PHE A 166 20.57 12.47 -3.64
CA PHE A 166 21.82 11.71 -3.45
C PHE A 166 23.05 12.45 -3.98
N ILE A 167 22.91 13.27 -5.02
CA ILE A 167 23.98 14.15 -5.48
C ILE A 167 24.32 15.20 -4.42
N ALA A 168 23.32 15.80 -3.78
CA ALA A 168 23.51 16.76 -2.71
C ALA A 168 24.18 16.11 -1.47
N LEU A 169 23.72 14.91 -1.08
CA LEU A 169 24.30 14.15 0.03
C LEU A 169 25.77 13.79 -0.23
N LYS A 170 26.10 13.29 -1.42
CA LYS A 170 27.47 12.95 -1.83
C LYS A 170 28.40 14.17 -1.83
N LYS A 171 27.89 15.34 -2.24
CA LYS A 171 28.65 16.61 -2.23
C LYS A 171 28.70 17.28 -0.86
N LYS A 172 28.01 16.73 0.13
CA LYS A 172 27.80 17.35 1.45
C LYS A 172 27.19 18.74 1.38
N ASP A 173 26.32 18.98 0.39
CA ASP A 173 25.63 20.25 0.18
C ASP A 173 24.33 20.27 1.01
N PHE A 174 24.45 20.78 2.24
CA PHE A 174 23.35 20.91 3.17
C PHE A 174 22.22 21.81 2.63
N SER A 175 22.57 22.91 1.94
CA SER A 175 21.57 23.87 1.46
C SER A 175 20.67 23.27 0.41
N THR A 176 21.24 22.56 -0.56
CA THR A 176 20.49 21.87 -1.62
C THR A 176 19.66 20.72 -1.03
N MET A 177 20.21 19.93 -0.10
CA MET A 177 19.49 18.85 0.59
C MET A 177 18.27 19.39 1.37
N ARG A 178 18.46 20.48 2.16
CA ARG A 178 17.35 21.08 2.91
C ARG A 178 16.23 21.61 1.99
N LYS A 179 16.61 22.28 0.90
CA LYS A 179 15.65 22.78 -0.09
C LYS A 179 14.84 21.62 -0.69
N TRP A 180 15.55 20.54 -1.05
CA TRP A 180 14.91 19.33 -1.57
C TRP A 180 13.88 18.76 -0.58
N VAL A 181 14.22 18.69 0.72
CA VAL A 181 13.28 18.21 1.76
C VAL A 181 12.06 19.10 1.82
N ALA A 182 12.20 20.41 1.87
CA ALA A 182 11.08 21.36 1.92
C ALA A 182 10.13 21.22 0.71
N GLU A 183 10.66 20.90 -0.48
CA GLU A 183 9.88 20.72 -1.70
C GLU A 183 9.20 19.34 -1.80
N ASN A 184 9.66 18.34 -1.03
CA ASN A 184 9.20 16.94 -1.17
C ASN A 184 8.53 16.35 0.08
N ILE A 185 8.56 17.03 1.22
CA ILE A 185 8.07 16.46 2.49
C ILE A 185 6.54 16.35 2.57
N ASP A 186 5.80 17.17 1.83
CA ASP A 186 4.34 17.10 1.76
C ASP A 186 3.82 15.78 1.17
N ASN A 187 4.71 15.02 0.57
CA ASN A 187 4.44 13.67 0.10
C ASN A 187 4.84 12.67 1.20
N ASP A 188 3.88 12.06 1.87
CA ASP A 188 4.00 10.89 2.75
C ASP A 188 5.46 10.54 3.20
N HIS A 189 5.91 11.11 4.32
CA HIS A 189 7.28 10.97 4.86
C HIS A 189 7.68 9.49 5.08
N VAL A 190 6.71 8.60 5.40
CA VAL A 190 6.97 7.15 5.55
C VAL A 190 7.45 6.56 4.23
N ARG A 191 6.87 7.02 3.14
CA ARG A 191 7.27 6.60 1.80
C ARG A 191 8.66 7.10 1.43
N LEU A 192 9.03 8.33 1.82
CA LEU A 192 10.38 8.85 1.57
C LEU A 192 11.44 8.01 2.29
N TYR A 193 11.26 7.67 3.56
CA TYR A 193 12.15 6.75 4.27
C TYR A 193 12.28 5.41 3.55
N ARG A 194 11.16 4.86 3.07
CA ARG A 194 11.17 3.60 2.33
C ARG A 194 11.92 3.70 1.00
N GLN A 195 11.74 4.77 0.26
CA GLN A 195 12.44 4.99 -1.02
C GLN A 195 13.95 5.16 -0.83
N ILE A 196 14.36 5.88 0.22
CA ILE A 196 15.78 6.02 0.58
C ILE A 196 16.34 4.64 0.94
N TYR A 197 15.65 3.86 1.77
CA TYR A 197 16.04 2.50 2.14
C TYR A 197 16.21 1.59 0.90
N ASP A 198 15.25 1.59 -0.01
CA ASP A 198 15.31 0.77 -1.23
C ASP A 198 16.47 1.17 -2.17
N SER A 199 16.97 2.41 -2.04
CA SER A 199 18.08 2.95 -2.83
C SER A 199 19.46 2.68 -2.22
N LEU A 200 19.57 2.19 -0.98
CA LEU A 200 20.83 2.07 -0.24
C LEU A 200 21.89 1.27 -1.01
N TYR A 201 21.52 0.09 -1.54
CA TYR A 201 22.46 -0.78 -2.25
C TYR A 201 23.04 -0.18 -3.53
N SER A 202 22.37 0.79 -4.13
CA SER A 202 22.79 1.44 -5.37
C SER A 202 23.50 2.78 -5.17
N LYS A 203 23.40 3.38 -3.96
CA LYS A 203 23.83 4.75 -3.69
C LYS A 203 24.85 4.88 -2.58
N PHE A 204 24.99 3.85 -1.73
CA PHE A 204 25.90 3.88 -0.59
C PHE A 204 26.99 2.84 -0.74
N GLU A 205 28.19 3.17 -0.21
CA GLU A 205 29.25 2.20 -0.04
C GLU A 205 28.81 1.08 0.91
N LYS A 206 29.23 -0.16 0.61
CA LYS A 206 28.76 -1.37 1.32
C LYS A 206 28.95 -1.28 2.84
N GLN A 207 30.06 -0.67 3.30
CA GLN A 207 30.38 -0.52 4.73
C GLN A 207 29.46 0.51 5.41
N SER A 208 28.88 1.46 4.68
CA SER A 208 27.98 2.50 5.22
C SER A 208 26.51 2.06 5.27
N ILE A 209 26.14 0.98 4.56
CA ILE A 209 24.74 0.49 4.51
C ILE A 209 24.18 0.17 5.90
N PRO A 210 24.89 -0.57 6.79
CA PRO A 210 24.36 -0.87 8.12
C PRO A 210 24.06 0.41 8.93
N GLN A 211 24.95 1.40 8.89
CA GLN A 211 24.73 2.68 9.57
C GLN A 211 23.52 3.40 9.01
N ALA A 212 23.41 3.51 7.68
CA ALA A 212 22.26 4.13 7.03
C ALA A 212 20.93 3.46 7.41
N VAL A 213 20.91 2.13 7.54
CA VAL A 213 19.71 1.38 7.97
C VAL A 213 19.33 1.74 9.41
N LEU A 214 20.30 1.83 10.33
CA LEU A 214 20.04 2.20 11.72
C LEU A 214 19.52 3.63 11.82
N THR A 215 20.12 4.56 11.09
CA THR A 215 19.67 5.96 11.02
C THR A 215 18.24 6.05 10.48
N ILE A 216 17.92 5.39 9.36
CA ILE A 216 16.54 5.36 8.82
C ILE A 216 15.56 4.80 9.83
N ALA A 217 15.89 3.69 10.50
CA ALA A 217 15.00 3.05 11.47
C ALA A 217 14.70 3.98 12.65
N ASP A 218 15.71 4.66 13.20
CA ASP A 218 15.57 5.59 14.32
C ASP A 218 14.71 6.81 13.96
N TYR A 219 14.97 7.44 12.82
CA TYR A 219 14.18 8.60 12.39
C TYR A 219 12.79 8.24 11.88
N SER A 220 12.60 7.05 11.29
CA SER A 220 11.26 6.54 10.98
C SER A 220 10.43 6.30 12.23
N TYR A 221 11.04 5.81 13.31
CA TYR A 221 10.39 5.66 14.61
C TYR A 221 10.04 7.03 15.20
N LYS A 222 10.99 7.97 15.23
CA LYS A 222 10.77 9.35 15.71
C LYS A 222 9.67 10.06 14.92
N ALA A 223 9.52 9.79 13.62
CA ALA A 223 8.49 10.40 12.77
C ALA A 223 7.06 10.21 13.29
N ALA A 224 6.79 9.15 14.07
CA ALA A 224 5.47 8.94 14.69
C ALA A 224 5.16 9.93 15.82
N PHE A 225 6.15 10.63 16.37
CA PHE A 225 6.02 11.42 17.60
C PHE A 225 6.45 12.88 17.43
N VAL A 226 7.17 13.23 16.38
CA VAL A 226 7.67 14.60 16.19
C VAL A 226 6.57 15.54 15.70
N ALA A 227 6.63 16.79 16.13
CA ALA A 227 5.71 17.83 15.69
C ALA A 227 6.04 18.34 14.27
N ASP A 228 7.31 18.26 13.85
CA ASP A 228 7.80 18.77 12.57
C ASP A 228 8.55 17.68 11.80
N GLN A 229 7.94 17.22 10.73
CA GLN A 229 8.46 16.16 9.88
C GLN A 229 9.62 16.66 9.01
N GLU A 230 9.64 17.95 8.63
CA GLU A 230 10.72 18.54 7.84
C GLU A 230 12.02 18.50 8.65
N VAL A 231 11.97 18.98 9.89
CA VAL A 231 13.14 18.97 10.79
C VAL A 231 13.64 17.54 11.03
N ASN A 232 12.73 16.59 11.23
CA ASN A 232 13.07 15.18 11.44
C ASN A 232 13.76 14.56 10.21
N MET A 233 13.26 14.83 9.01
CA MET A 233 13.86 14.33 7.76
C MET A 233 15.21 14.99 7.49
N VAL A 234 15.33 16.32 7.67
CA VAL A 234 16.59 17.05 7.52
C VAL A 234 17.63 16.51 8.50
N ALA A 235 17.27 16.23 9.76
CA ALA A 235 18.17 15.65 10.74
C ALA A 235 18.67 14.25 10.31
N CYS A 236 17.76 13.39 9.84
CA CYS A 236 18.09 12.06 9.31
C CYS A 236 19.13 12.16 8.18
N LEU A 237 18.85 13.00 7.17
CA LEU A 237 19.72 13.14 6.01
C LEU A 237 21.05 13.80 6.36
N THR A 238 21.08 14.70 7.35
CA THR A 238 22.30 15.31 7.86
C THR A 238 23.20 14.27 8.53
N GLU A 239 22.65 13.42 9.38
CA GLU A 239 23.38 12.32 10.01
C GLU A 239 23.95 11.35 8.97
N MET A 240 23.13 10.95 7.97
CA MET A 240 23.63 10.17 6.83
C MET A 240 24.76 10.84 6.06
N MET A 241 24.66 12.15 5.84
CA MET A 241 25.69 12.95 5.14
C MET A 241 27.01 12.98 5.91
N MET A 242 26.95 12.95 7.23
CA MET A 242 28.14 12.98 8.10
C MET A 242 28.78 11.62 8.28
N GLU A 243 27.98 10.57 8.42
CA GLU A 243 28.42 9.24 8.87
C GLU A 243 28.53 8.21 7.74
N CYS A 244 27.92 8.47 6.57
CA CYS A 244 27.89 7.53 5.47
C CYS A 244 28.71 8.02 4.26
N GLU A 245 29.28 7.06 3.54
CA GLU A 245 29.94 7.26 2.25
C GLU A 245 29.01 6.86 1.11
N PHE A 246 29.01 7.66 0.05
CA PHE A 246 28.14 7.52 -1.11
C PHE A 246 28.91 7.09 -2.35
N VAL A 247 28.35 6.16 -3.14
CA VAL A 247 28.90 5.71 -4.42
C VAL A 247 28.92 6.79 -5.48
#